data_bbc95a26b240dc5ebad416ac178b1c1e
#
_entry.id   bbc95a26b240dc5ebad416ac178b1c1e
#
_cell.length_a   1.000
_cell.length_b   1.000
_cell.length_c   1.000
_cell.angle_alpha   90.00
_cell.angle_beta   90.00
_cell.angle_gamma   90.00
#
_symmetry.space_group_name_H-M   'P 1'
#
loop_
_entity.id
_entity.type
_entity.pdbx_description
1 polymer ?
#
loop_
_entity_poly.entity_id
_entity_poly.type
_entity_poly.pdbx_seq_one_letter_code
_entity_poly.pdbx_strand_id
1 'polypeptide(L)'
;MIPQQSKAKQVAITTMVAAMYAILFYGSAPGMLPGFTLLYLPVILLGVFPLWFGWSGLAGCMIGAFIGGVYVEQVAPYAAWVESITALIIFGLNWILIPRNAVENRTKRNLILLMVVYAISLFVGTAYILWQYTYLFSIGILAFNILAGFSFGIVLAATYGLNLVIQLVVCPVLLRTVTPRLKSWGVYSGNFAEWRKLRAKY
;
A
#
# COMPACT_ATOMS: atom_id res chain seq x y z
N MET A 1 -20.79 17.71 2.97
CA MET A 1 -19.63 18.09 3.84
C MET A 1 -19.00 16.81 4.31
N ILE A 2 -17.68 16.61 4.12
CA ILE A 2 -16.95 15.54 4.82
C ILE A 2 -16.65 16.11 6.21
N PRO A 3 -17.23 15.57 7.29
CA PRO A 3 -16.99 16.09 8.62
C PRO A 3 -15.48 15.94 8.93
N GLN A 4 -14.90 17.01 9.49
CA GLN A 4 -13.55 16.95 9.99
C GLN A 4 -13.50 15.83 11.06
N GLN A 5 -12.77 14.77 10.75
CA GLN A 5 -12.69 13.62 11.65
C GLN A 5 -12.05 14.07 12.98
N SER A 6 -12.68 13.75 14.09
CA SER A 6 -12.09 14.02 15.41
C SER A 6 -10.73 13.32 15.54
N LYS A 7 -9.82 13.89 16.34
CA LYS A 7 -8.50 13.29 16.60
C LYS A 7 -8.62 11.84 17.06
N ALA A 8 -9.59 11.55 17.94
CA ALA A 8 -9.85 10.18 18.40
C ALA A 8 -10.22 9.23 17.25
N LYS A 9 -11.06 9.68 16.30
CA LYS A 9 -11.43 8.90 15.12
C LYS A 9 -10.23 8.65 14.20
N GLN A 10 -9.36 9.66 14.03
CA GLN A 10 -8.13 9.50 13.23
C GLN A 10 -7.19 8.46 13.86
N VAL A 11 -6.97 8.53 15.17
CA VAL A 11 -6.16 7.54 15.88
C VAL A 11 -6.75 6.14 15.77
N ALA A 12 -8.05 5.98 15.98
CA ALA A 12 -8.73 4.70 15.86
C ALA A 12 -8.58 4.10 14.45
N ILE A 13 -8.75 4.91 13.39
CA ILE A 13 -8.55 4.48 12.00
C ILE A 13 -7.09 4.07 11.78
N THR A 14 -6.12 4.86 12.21
CA THR A 14 -4.70 4.58 12.07
C THR A 14 -4.34 3.24 12.73
N THR A 15 -4.78 3.02 13.97
CA THR A 15 -4.53 1.77 14.70
C THR A 15 -5.18 0.56 14.01
N MET A 16 -6.44 0.69 13.58
CA MET A 16 -7.14 -0.36 12.86
C MET A 16 -6.42 -0.71 11.55
N VAL A 17 -6.02 0.29 10.78
CA VAL A 17 -5.28 0.11 9.53
C VAL A 17 -3.94 -0.57 9.76
N ALA A 18 -3.18 -0.14 10.79
CA ALA A 18 -1.90 -0.76 11.14
C ALA A 18 -2.06 -2.23 11.51
N ALA A 19 -3.08 -2.56 12.32
CA ALA A 19 -3.38 -3.94 12.69
C ALA A 19 -3.78 -4.79 11.46
N MET A 20 -4.66 -4.29 10.61
CA MET A 20 -5.07 -4.99 9.38
C MET A 20 -3.88 -5.23 8.46
N TYR A 21 -3.00 -4.23 8.30
CA TYR A 21 -1.80 -4.35 7.49
C TYR A 21 -0.87 -5.42 8.04
N ALA A 22 -0.57 -5.39 9.34
CA ALA A 22 0.27 -6.39 9.98
C ALA A 22 -0.30 -7.82 9.89
N ILE A 23 -1.63 -7.98 10.04
CA ILE A 23 -2.31 -9.28 9.87
C ILE A 23 -2.16 -9.79 8.43
N LEU A 24 -2.38 -8.96 7.42
CA LEU A 24 -2.22 -9.36 6.02
C LEU A 24 -0.75 -9.63 5.68
N PHE A 25 0.18 -8.89 6.29
CA PHE A 25 1.60 -9.14 6.14
C PHE A 25 1.97 -10.52 6.69
N TYR A 26 1.50 -10.84 7.89
CA TYR A 26 1.66 -12.17 8.48
C TYR A 26 1.01 -13.27 7.61
N GLY A 27 -0.17 -13.00 7.06
CA GLY A 27 -0.85 -13.88 6.11
C GLY A 27 -0.09 -14.11 4.80
N SER A 28 0.89 -13.26 4.50
CA SER A 28 1.80 -13.42 3.34
C SER A 28 2.95 -14.39 3.61
N ALA A 29 3.18 -14.79 4.87
CA ALA A 29 4.29 -15.65 5.27
C ALA A 29 4.46 -16.95 4.46
N PRO A 30 3.39 -17.64 4.00
CA PRO A 30 3.52 -18.83 3.15
C PRO A 30 4.20 -18.58 1.80
N GLY A 31 4.21 -17.33 1.33
CA GLY A 31 4.86 -16.89 0.08
C GLY A 31 6.24 -16.27 0.31
N MET A 32 6.82 -16.41 1.50
CA MET A 32 8.13 -15.82 1.82
C MET A 32 9.29 -16.66 1.26
N LEU A 33 10.22 -15.96 0.65
CA LEU A 33 11.61 -16.38 0.56
C LEU A 33 12.36 -15.89 1.82
N PRO A 34 13.54 -16.44 2.18
CA PRO A 34 14.30 -15.92 3.32
C PRO A 34 14.45 -14.40 3.26
N GLY A 35 13.78 -13.70 4.18
CA GLY A 35 13.82 -12.24 4.31
C GLY A 35 13.06 -11.44 3.26
N PHE A 36 12.20 -12.05 2.45
CA PHE A 36 11.43 -11.35 1.43
C PHE A 36 10.11 -12.06 1.09
N THR A 37 9.05 -11.30 0.96
CA THR A 37 7.71 -11.80 0.66
C THR A 37 7.36 -11.62 -0.82
N LEU A 38 7.31 -12.72 -1.60
CA LEU A 38 6.88 -12.68 -2.99
C LEU A 38 5.39 -12.33 -3.12
N LEU A 39 4.55 -12.96 -2.31
CA LEU A 39 3.12 -12.71 -2.25
C LEU A 39 2.81 -11.70 -1.16
N TYR A 40 2.57 -10.45 -1.53
CA TYR A 40 2.40 -9.35 -0.60
C TYR A 40 0.92 -8.93 -0.48
N LEU A 41 0.17 -9.60 0.38
CA LEU A 41 -1.26 -9.32 0.57
C LEU A 41 -1.59 -7.88 1.00
N PRO A 42 -0.75 -7.15 1.77
CA PRO A 42 -0.99 -5.75 2.09
C PRO A 42 -1.14 -4.83 0.89
N VAL A 43 -0.71 -5.24 -0.31
CA VAL A 43 -0.89 -4.46 -1.54
C VAL A 43 -2.36 -4.11 -1.80
N ILE A 44 -3.30 -4.95 -1.32
CA ILE A 44 -4.74 -4.69 -1.40
C ILE A 44 -5.08 -3.41 -0.63
N LEU A 45 -4.55 -3.26 0.59
CA LEU A 45 -4.81 -2.10 1.43
C LEU A 45 -4.17 -0.84 0.83
N LEU A 46 -2.96 -0.97 0.26
CA LEU A 46 -2.27 0.13 -0.42
C LEU A 46 -3.03 0.61 -1.67
N GLY A 47 -3.88 -0.24 -2.26
CA GLY A 47 -4.73 0.12 -3.38
C GLY A 47 -6.02 0.84 -3.00
N VAL A 48 -6.63 0.51 -1.86
CA VAL A 48 -7.96 1.03 -1.49
C VAL A 48 -7.94 2.07 -0.37
N PHE A 49 -7.07 1.94 0.62
CA PHE A 49 -7.01 2.80 1.79
C PHE A 49 -6.62 4.27 1.50
N PRO A 50 -5.84 4.58 0.42
CA PRO A 50 -5.62 5.96 0.03
C PRO A 50 -6.92 6.75 -0.12
N LEU A 51 -7.92 6.15 -0.78
CA LEU A 51 -9.20 6.77 -1.03
C LEU A 51 -10.12 6.73 0.19
N TRP A 52 -10.02 5.69 1.02
CA TRP A 52 -10.92 5.52 2.15
C TRP A 52 -10.51 6.37 3.35
N PHE A 53 -9.24 6.39 3.71
CA PHE A 53 -8.77 6.92 4.99
C PHE A 53 -7.74 8.04 4.89
N GLY A 54 -7.22 8.35 3.69
CA GLY A 54 -6.27 9.44 3.48
C GLY A 54 -5.05 9.35 4.41
N TRP A 55 -4.71 10.43 5.11
CA TRP A 55 -3.54 10.49 6.00
C TRP A 55 -3.55 9.46 7.13
N SER A 56 -4.73 9.18 7.73
CA SER A 56 -4.83 8.17 8.77
C SER A 56 -4.55 6.77 8.23
N GLY A 57 -4.99 6.51 6.99
CA GLY A 57 -4.67 5.27 6.26
C GLY A 57 -3.19 5.16 5.96
N LEU A 58 -2.56 6.24 5.49
CA LEU A 58 -1.12 6.27 5.21
C LEU A 58 -0.29 5.97 6.46
N ALA A 59 -0.55 6.69 7.56
CA ALA A 59 0.15 6.48 8.82
C ALA A 59 -0.01 5.03 9.32
N GLY A 60 -1.23 4.49 9.24
CA GLY A 60 -1.50 3.10 9.61
C GLY A 60 -0.76 2.09 8.74
N CYS A 61 -0.73 2.28 7.42
CA CYS A 61 0.03 1.41 6.51
C CYS A 61 1.53 1.45 6.79
N MET A 62 2.10 2.64 7.05
CA MET A 62 3.53 2.77 7.37
C MET A 62 3.89 2.06 8.69
N ILE A 63 3.07 2.23 9.73
CA ILE A 63 3.27 1.54 11.02
C ILE A 63 3.13 0.02 10.84
N GLY A 64 2.09 -0.42 10.14
CA GLY A 64 1.86 -1.84 9.87
C GLY A 64 2.97 -2.48 9.03
N ALA A 65 3.50 -1.75 8.05
CA ALA A 65 4.63 -2.18 7.23
C ALA A 65 5.92 -2.32 8.07
N PHE A 66 6.20 -1.35 8.96
CA PHE A 66 7.31 -1.44 9.89
C PHE A 66 7.21 -2.67 10.80
N ILE A 67 6.03 -2.89 11.39
CA ILE A 67 5.76 -4.06 12.24
C ILE A 67 5.96 -5.35 11.43
N GLY A 68 5.43 -5.41 10.21
CA GLY A 68 5.59 -6.55 9.30
C GLY A 68 7.07 -6.85 9.01
N GLY A 69 7.85 -5.84 8.64
CA GLY A 69 9.28 -5.99 8.40
C GLY A 69 10.03 -6.56 9.60
N VAL A 70 9.78 -6.02 10.81
CA VAL A 70 10.46 -6.49 12.03
C VAL A 70 10.05 -7.91 12.42
N TYR A 71 8.74 -8.20 12.43
CA TYR A 71 8.23 -9.44 13.06
C TYR A 71 7.96 -10.56 12.06
N VAL A 72 7.70 -10.26 10.80
CA VAL A 72 7.40 -11.27 9.77
C VAL A 72 8.64 -11.56 8.93
N GLU A 73 9.28 -10.54 8.37
CA GLU A 73 10.51 -10.71 7.58
C GLU A 73 11.77 -10.80 8.45
N GLN A 74 11.64 -10.52 9.75
CA GLN A 74 12.75 -10.61 10.73
C GLN A 74 13.94 -9.72 10.37
N VAL A 75 13.67 -8.61 9.66
CA VAL A 75 14.72 -7.64 9.39
C VAL A 75 14.95 -6.74 10.61
N ALA A 76 16.17 -6.27 10.77
CA ALA A 76 16.49 -5.36 11.87
C ALA A 76 15.64 -4.08 11.77
N PRO A 77 15.27 -3.44 12.91
CA PRO A 77 14.37 -2.28 12.93
C PRO A 77 14.83 -1.12 12.04
N TYR A 78 16.14 -0.91 11.89
CA TYR A 78 16.66 0.12 10.98
C TYR A 78 16.45 -0.23 9.50
N ALA A 79 16.33 -1.51 9.12
CA ALA A 79 16.01 -1.95 7.78
C ALA A 79 14.50 -2.00 7.52
N ALA A 80 13.70 -2.20 8.56
CA ALA A 80 12.23 -2.25 8.46
C ALA A 80 11.61 -0.92 7.99
N TRP A 81 12.33 0.20 8.09
CA TRP A 81 11.91 1.47 7.49
C TRP A 81 11.80 1.42 5.97
N VAL A 82 12.51 0.52 5.31
CA VAL A 82 12.38 0.29 3.86
C VAL A 82 10.95 -0.10 3.50
N GLU A 83 10.34 -0.99 4.30
CA GLU A 83 8.95 -1.40 4.14
C GLU A 83 7.98 -0.21 4.30
N SER A 84 8.20 0.62 5.33
CA SER A 84 7.38 1.81 5.57
C SER A 84 7.46 2.81 4.41
N ILE A 85 8.66 3.02 3.86
CA ILE A 85 8.86 3.92 2.72
C ILE A 85 8.24 3.31 1.44
N THR A 86 8.34 1.99 1.25
CA THR A 86 7.66 1.30 0.16
C THR A 86 6.14 1.49 0.24
N ALA A 87 5.56 1.32 1.44
CA ALA A 87 4.15 1.57 1.68
C ALA A 87 3.77 3.03 1.40
N LEU A 88 4.60 4.00 1.82
CA LEU A 88 4.43 5.43 1.51
C LEU A 88 4.41 5.68 0.00
N ILE A 89 5.32 5.08 -0.76
CA ILE A 89 5.43 5.26 -2.22
C ILE A 89 4.17 4.73 -2.90
N ILE A 90 3.80 3.47 -2.66
CA ILE A 90 2.65 2.84 -3.32
C ILE A 90 1.36 3.55 -2.92
N PHE A 91 1.14 3.79 -1.63
CA PHE A 91 -0.03 4.48 -1.12
C PHE A 91 -0.12 5.91 -1.66
N GLY A 92 0.99 6.65 -1.59
CA GLY A 92 1.05 8.05 -2.00
C GLY A 92 0.77 8.21 -3.49
N LEU A 93 1.39 7.40 -4.34
CA LEU A 93 1.14 7.41 -5.78
C LEU A 93 -0.31 7.06 -6.09
N ASN A 94 -0.88 6.03 -5.45
CA ASN A 94 -2.29 5.70 -5.63
C ASN A 94 -3.20 6.86 -5.20
N TRP A 95 -2.93 7.51 -4.07
CA TRP A 95 -3.74 8.62 -3.57
C TRP A 95 -3.70 9.85 -4.47
N ILE A 96 -2.53 10.16 -5.04
CA ILE A 96 -2.32 11.33 -5.90
C ILE A 96 -2.85 11.09 -7.31
N LEU A 97 -2.58 9.92 -7.88
CA LEU A 97 -2.80 9.65 -9.29
C LEU A 97 -4.19 9.08 -9.61
N ILE A 98 -4.89 8.44 -8.64
CA ILE A 98 -6.23 7.92 -8.90
C ILE A 98 -7.19 9.08 -9.22
N PRO A 99 -7.84 9.06 -10.40
CA PRO A 99 -8.74 10.13 -10.81
C PRO A 99 -9.97 10.19 -9.88
N ARG A 100 -10.47 11.41 -9.64
CA ARG A 100 -11.66 11.65 -8.80
C ARG A 100 -12.84 10.76 -9.18
N ASN A 101 -13.08 10.60 -10.48
CA ASN A 101 -14.22 9.89 -11.03
C ASN A 101 -13.99 8.38 -11.19
N ALA A 102 -12.77 7.87 -10.92
CA ALA A 102 -12.45 6.45 -11.13
C ALA A 102 -13.28 5.51 -10.23
N VAL A 103 -13.67 5.99 -9.05
CA VAL A 103 -14.48 5.23 -8.09
C VAL A 103 -15.98 5.41 -8.32
N GLU A 104 -16.40 6.60 -8.76
CA GLU A 104 -17.82 6.98 -8.89
C GLU A 104 -18.37 6.70 -10.28
N ASN A 105 -17.60 6.96 -11.32
CA ASN A 105 -18.02 6.85 -12.71
C ASN A 105 -17.41 5.60 -13.36
N ARG A 106 -18.24 4.59 -13.60
CA ARG A 106 -17.85 3.24 -14.05
C ARG A 106 -17.59 3.12 -15.54
N THR A 107 -17.08 4.14 -16.17
CA THR A 107 -16.69 4.05 -17.58
C THR A 107 -15.48 3.12 -17.73
N LYS A 108 -15.41 2.40 -18.86
CA LYS A 108 -14.25 1.57 -19.21
C LYS A 108 -12.93 2.37 -19.11
N ARG A 109 -12.97 3.64 -19.52
CA ARG A 109 -11.82 4.56 -19.42
C ARG A 109 -11.33 4.74 -17.97
N ASN A 110 -12.24 4.95 -17.02
CA ASN A 110 -11.87 5.15 -15.61
C ASN A 110 -11.31 3.88 -14.98
N LEU A 111 -11.83 2.72 -15.37
CA LEU A 111 -11.28 1.44 -14.92
C LEU A 111 -9.86 1.23 -15.46
N ILE A 112 -9.62 1.50 -16.74
CA ILE A 112 -8.28 1.42 -17.34
C ILE A 112 -7.32 2.39 -16.64
N LEU A 113 -7.73 3.64 -16.40
CA LEU A 113 -6.89 4.60 -15.68
C LEU A 113 -6.55 4.11 -14.26
N LEU A 114 -7.51 3.53 -13.54
CA LEU A 114 -7.27 2.95 -12.22
C LEU A 114 -6.25 1.82 -12.28
N MET A 115 -6.39 0.92 -13.26
CA MET A 115 -5.45 -0.18 -13.47
C MET A 115 -4.03 0.30 -13.81
N VAL A 116 -3.93 1.32 -14.66
CA VAL A 116 -2.63 1.94 -15.01
C VAL A 116 -1.98 2.57 -13.78
N VAL A 117 -2.74 3.29 -12.95
CA VAL A 117 -2.21 3.87 -11.70
C VAL A 117 -1.70 2.78 -10.75
N TYR A 118 -2.45 1.69 -10.59
CA TYR A 118 -2.00 0.55 -9.78
C TYR A 118 -0.72 -0.08 -10.34
N ALA A 119 -0.64 -0.27 -11.64
CA ALA A 119 0.55 -0.82 -12.29
C ALA A 119 1.78 0.08 -12.04
N ILE A 120 1.65 1.38 -12.22
CA ILE A 120 2.75 2.34 -12.01
C ILE A 120 3.18 2.37 -10.53
N SER A 121 2.22 2.56 -9.62
CA SER A 121 2.54 2.70 -8.19
C SER A 121 3.20 1.44 -7.62
N LEU A 122 2.69 0.27 -8.00
CA LEU A 122 3.24 -1.00 -7.56
C LEU A 122 4.63 -1.25 -8.18
N PHE A 123 4.83 -0.93 -9.47
CA PHE A 123 6.13 -1.06 -10.12
C PHE A 123 7.20 -0.21 -9.40
N VAL A 124 6.90 1.06 -9.16
CA VAL A 124 7.83 1.98 -8.48
C VAL A 124 8.14 1.48 -7.06
N GLY A 125 7.12 1.07 -6.29
CA GLY A 125 7.32 0.56 -4.93
C GLY A 125 8.11 -0.75 -4.91
N THR A 126 7.80 -1.70 -5.81
CA THR A 126 8.51 -2.98 -5.90
C THR A 126 9.98 -2.79 -6.34
N ALA A 127 10.21 -1.92 -7.31
CA ALA A 127 11.57 -1.59 -7.74
C ALA A 127 12.39 -0.92 -6.62
N TYR A 128 11.75 -0.01 -5.86
CA TYR A 128 12.38 0.66 -4.73
C TYR A 128 12.79 -0.34 -3.64
N ILE A 129 11.89 -1.21 -3.18
CA ILE A 129 12.20 -2.15 -2.09
C ILE A 129 13.30 -3.14 -2.49
N LEU A 130 13.23 -3.69 -3.71
CA LEU A 130 14.26 -4.61 -4.20
C LEU A 130 15.63 -3.92 -4.32
N TRP A 131 15.65 -2.68 -4.81
CA TRP A 131 16.87 -1.91 -4.91
C TRP A 131 17.46 -1.63 -3.52
N GLN A 132 16.66 -1.18 -2.56
CA GLN A 132 17.10 -0.88 -1.21
C GLN A 132 17.64 -2.11 -0.49
N TYR A 133 16.94 -3.24 -0.56
CA TYR A 133 17.39 -4.46 0.11
C TYR A 133 18.65 -5.04 -0.54
N THR A 134 18.77 -4.95 -1.85
CA THR A 134 20.00 -5.34 -2.56
C THR A 134 21.18 -4.46 -2.12
N TYR A 135 20.94 -3.15 -1.98
CA TYR A 135 21.95 -2.21 -1.49
C TYR A 135 22.34 -2.50 -0.03
N LEU A 136 21.36 -2.69 0.86
CA LEU A 136 21.62 -3.01 2.28
C LEU A 136 22.37 -4.34 2.45
N PHE A 137 22.11 -5.32 1.60
CA PHE A 137 22.89 -6.55 1.56
C PHE A 137 24.32 -6.29 1.08
N SER A 138 24.53 -5.51 0.05
CA SER A 138 25.85 -5.23 -0.53
C SER A 138 26.80 -4.51 0.45
N ILE A 139 26.25 -3.72 1.38
CA ILE A 139 27.03 -3.04 2.43
C ILE A 139 27.05 -3.81 3.77
N GLY A 140 26.59 -5.07 3.78
CA GLY A 140 26.68 -5.95 4.95
C GLY A 140 25.67 -5.67 6.07
N ILE A 141 24.65 -4.84 5.82
CA ILE A 141 23.60 -4.53 6.79
C ILE A 141 22.58 -5.67 6.89
N LEU A 142 22.21 -6.29 5.75
CA LEU A 142 21.36 -7.46 5.73
C LEU A 142 22.19 -8.73 5.67
N ALA A 143 21.82 -9.73 6.45
CA ALA A 143 22.47 -11.03 6.48
C ALA A 143 22.08 -11.95 5.32
N PHE A 144 21.04 -11.60 4.56
CA PHE A 144 20.50 -12.42 3.47
C PHE A 144 20.46 -11.64 2.15
N ASN A 145 20.67 -12.36 1.06
CA ASN A 145 20.52 -11.81 -0.28
C ASN A 145 19.08 -11.98 -0.75
N ILE A 146 18.32 -10.89 -0.86
CA ILE A 146 16.95 -10.89 -1.33
C ILE A 146 16.78 -11.51 -2.73
N LEU A 147 17.81 -11.46 -3.56
CA LEU A 147 17.75 -12.04 -4.89
C LEU A 147 17.89 -13.58 -4.86
N ALA A 148 18.36 -14.16 -3.76
CA ALA A 148 18.53 -15.61 -3.59
C ALA A 148 19.24 -16.30 -4.80
N GLY A 149 20.19 -15.59 -5.44
CA GLY A 149 20.90 -16.07 -6.63
C GLY A 149 20.20 -15.80 -7.96
N PHE A 150 18.97 -15.28 -7.98
CA PHE A 150 18.28 -14.85 -9.20
C PHE A 150 18.70 -13.43 -9.61
N SER A 151 18.49 -13.11 -10.89
CA SER A 151 18.70 -11.73 -11.34
C SER A 151 17.64 -10.79 -10.77
N PHE A 152 18.00 -9.52 -10.55
CA PHE A 152 17.09 -8.47 -10.10
C PHE A 152 15.82 -8.40 -10.97
N GLY A 153 15.96 -8.51 -12.29
CA GLY A 153 14.82 -8.48 -13.21
C GLY A 153 13.84 -9.63 -13.03
N ILE A 154 14.31 -10.84 -12.75
CA ILE A 154 13.46 -12.02 -12.51
C ILE A 154 12.67 -11.84 -11.22
N VAL A 155 13.33 -11.45 -10.12
CA VAL A 155 12.66 -11.23 -8.83
C VAL A 155 11.67 -10.09 -8.93
N LEU A 156 12.05 -8.98 -9.57
CA LEU A 156 11.14 -7.86 -9.84
C LEU A 156 9.91 -8.30 -10.63
N ALA A 157 10.09 -9.01 -11.73
CA ALA A 157 8.99 -9.46 -12.57
C ALA A 157 8.04 -10.41 -11.83
N ALA A 158 8.56 -11.36 -11.07
CA ALA A 158 7.76 -12.30 -10.29
C ALA A 158 6.96 -11.60 -9.19
N THR A 159 7.61 -10.78 -8.37
CA THR A 159 6.97 -10.05 -7.27
C THR A 159 5.95 -9.04 -7.78
N TYR A 160 6.35 -8.23 -8.75
CA TYR A 160 5.46 -7.23 -9.37
C TYR A 160 4.26 -7.90 -10.03
N GLY A 161 4.48 -8.91 -10.87
CA GLY A 161 3.42 -9.59 -11.61
C GLY A 161 2.38 -10.24 -10.70
N LEU A 162 2.82 -10.98 -9.70
CA LEU A 162 1.94 -11.65 -8.75
C LEU A 162 1.07 -10.65 -7.96
N ASN A 163 1.71 -9.62 -7.40
CA ASN A 163 1.01 -8.62 -6.59
C ASN A 163 0.13 -7.70 -7.44
N LEU A 164 0.50 -7.43 -8.70
CA LEU A 164 -0.32 -6.68 -9.64
C LEU A 164 -1.63 -7.40 -9.94
N VAL A 165 -1.59 -8.72 -10.20
CA VAL A 165 -2.81 -9.50 -10.45
C VAL A 165 -3.77 -9.39 -9.26
N ILE A 166 -3.27 -9.53 -8.03
CA ILE A 166 -4.09 -9.40 -6.82
C ILE A 166 -4.71 -8.00 -6.75
N GLN A 167 -3.90 -6.96 -6.94
CA GLN A 167 -4.38 -5.58 -6.85
C GLN A 167 -5.42 -5.26 -7.93
N LEU A 168 -5.19 -5.70 -9.17
CA LEU A 168 -6.12 -5.45 -10.28
C LEU A 168 -7.46 -6.18 -10.15
N VAL A 169 -7.47 -7.34 -9.51
CA VAL A 169 -8.69 -8.12 -9.30
C VAL A 169 -9.44 -7.65 -8.05
N VAL A 170 -8.75 -7.55 -6.92
CA VAL A 170 -9.39 -7.33 -5.62
C VAL A 170 -9.74 -5.88 -5.38
N CYS A 171 -8.84 -4.93 -5.69
CA CYS A 171 -9.07 -3.52 -5.36
C CYS A 171 -10.30 -2.90 -6.06
N PRO A 172 -10.56 -3.10 -7.37
CA PRO A 172 -11.77 -2.58 -8.00
C PRO A 172 -13.07 -3.13 -7.40
N VAL A 173 -13.05 -4.42 -6.98
CA VAL A 173 -14.20 -5.05 -6.31
C VAL A 173 -14.44 -4.39 -4.96
N LEU A 174 -13.40 -4.25 -4.14
CA LEU A 174 -13.49 -3.61 -2.82
C LEU A 174 -13.93 -2.15 -2.93
N LEU A 175 -13.34 -1.38 -3.86
CA LEU A 175 -13.76 0.00 -4.08
C LEU A 175 -15.26 0.09 -4.45
N ARG A 176 -15.75 -0.87 -5.22
CA ARG A 176 -17.16 -0.90 -5.63
C ARG A 176 -18.10 -1.25 -4.47
N THR A 177 -17.74 -2.22 -3.65
CA THR A 177 -18.63 -2.81 -2.65
C THR A 177 -18.60 -2.07 -1.32
N VAL A 178 -17.41 -1.62 -0.90
CA VAL A 178 -17.18 -1.04 0.43
C VAL A 178 -17.29 0.49 0.43
N THR A 179 -16.83 1.17 -0.61
CA THR A 179 -16.85 2.66 -0.65
C THR A 179 -18.22 3.28 -0.36
N PRO A 180 -19.37 2.78 -0.86
CA PRO A 180 -20.67 3.37 -0.54
C PRO A 180 -20.96 3.37 0.96
N ARG A 181 -20.61 2.29 1.65
CA ARG A 181 -20.78 2.17 3.12
C ARG A 181 -19.87 3.13 3.88
N LEU A 182 -18.59 3.24 3.47
CA LEU A 182 -17.67 4.18 4.10
C LEU A 182 -18.10 5.64 3.92
N LYS A 183 -18.70 5.97 2.78
CA LYS A 183 -19.30 7.30 2.56
C LYS A 183 -20.47 7.56 3.50
N SER A 184 -21.38 6.59 3.69
CA SER A 184 -22.49 6.72 4.63
C SER A 184 -22.04 6.86 6.09
N TRP A 185 -20.91 6.26 6.45
CA TRP A 185 -20.32 6.37 7.80
C TRP A 185 -19.45 7.64 7.99
N GLY A 186 -19.28 8.45 6.94
CA GLY A 186 -18.48 9.68 7.01
C GLY A 186 -17.00 9.46 7.29
N VAL A 187 -16.43 8.32 6.84
CA VAL A 187 -15.00 8.00 6.98
C VAL A 187 -14.23 8.08 5.65
N TYR A 188 -14.93 8.24 4.53
CA TYR A 188 -14.32 8.33 3.21
C TYR A 188 -13.59 9.65 3.01
N SER A 189 -12.31 9.60 2.64
CA SER A 189 -11.44 10.78 2.45
C SER A 189 -11.43 11.32 1.01
N GLY A 190 -11.69 10.46 0.02
CA GLY A 190 -11.49 10.81 -1.39
C GLY A 190 -10.03 10.82 -1.83
N ASN A 191 -9.76 11.19 -3.09
CA ASN A 191 -8.41 11.34 -3.57
C ASN A 191 -7.72 12.59 -3.01
N PHE A 192 -6.39 12.70 -3.22
CA PHE A 192 -5.60 13.81 -2.67
C PHE A 192 -6.11 15.19 -3.11
N ALA A 193 -6.58 15.35 -4.35
CA ALA A 193 -7.10 16.61 -4.84
C ALA A 193 -8.41 17.02 -4.15
N GLU A 194 -9.29 16.06 -3.84
CA GLU A 194 -10.53 16.30 -3.07
C GLU A 194 -10.20 16.68 -1.64
N TRP A 195 -9.32 15.91 -1.00
CA TRP A 195 -8.86 16.17 0.36
C TRP A 195 -8.24 17.57 0.49
N ARG A 196 -7.36 17.99 -0.45
CA ARG A 196 -6.74 19.32 -0.47
C ARG A 196 -7.76 20.45 -0.59
N LYS A 197 -8.75 20.30 -1.47
CA LYS A 197 -9.82 21.29 -1.64
C LYS A 197 -10.67 21.46 -0.38
N LEU A 198 -10.89 20.39 0.36
CA LEU A 198 -11.64 20.43 1.62
C LEU A 198 -10.86 21.17 2.71
N ARG A 199 -9.55 20.94 2.82
CA ARG A 199 -8.70 21.64 3.80
C ARG A 199 -8.52 23.14 3.49
N ALA A 200 -8.53 23.53 2.24
CA ALA A 200 -8.40 24.94 1.85
C ALA A 200 -9.64 25.79 2.18
N LYS A 201 -10.74 25.17 2.61
CA LYS A 201 -11.99 25.86 2.99
C LYS A 201 -12.13 26.13 4.49
N TYR A 202 -11.17 25.64 5.30
CA TYR A 202 -11.09 25.82 6.75
C TYR A 202 -9.73 26.40 7.16
#